data_e698ad6c4a2f0b61d05f11aad3d8e73b
#
_entry.id   e698ad6c4a2f0b61d05f11aad3d8e73b
#
_cell.length_a   1.000
_cell.length_b   1.000
_cell.length_c   1.000
_cell.angle_alpha   90.00
_cell.angle_beta   90.00
_cell.angle_gamma   90.00
#
_symmetry.space_group_name_H-M   'P 1'
#
loop_
_entity.id
_entity.type
_entity.pdbx_description
1 polymer ?
#
loop_
_entity_poly.entity_id
_entity_poly.type
_entity_poly.pdbx_seq_one_letter_code
_entity_poly.pdbx_strand_id
1 'polypeptide(L)'
;MSTKRSKSMPRIVPADEWQTARKKLLVKEKAMTRSLDALAAERRRLPMVPIDKKYVFDGPDGKVSLLDLFEGRRQLILYHFMFSPVVSGWPSAGCPGCSLVIDQIGHLAHLHARDTSFVAVSIAPLANIKKHKKRMGWTVPWVSSFGTDFNKDFGRTTEPTDKHDGEIFGLSVFFRDGKRIYRSYFTDGRGVEAIGTVWQLLDLTPFGRQEKWEDSPAGWPQTPPFEWWERHDEYPK
;
A
#
# COMPACT_ATOMS: atom_id res chain seq x y z
N MET A 1 -41.92 -20.08 -2.00
CA MET A 1 -41.10 -20.46 -3.16
C MET A 1 -40.05 -19.38 -3.38
N SER A 2 -38.81 -19.65 -3.00
CA SER A 2 -37.70 -18.71 -3.16
C SER A 2 -37.23 -18.77 -4.60
N THR A 3 -37.49 -17.74 -5.38
CA THR A 3 -36.94 -17.58 -6.72
C THR A 3 -35.43 -17.37 -6.59
N LYS A 4 -34.66 -18.42 -6.85
CA LYS A 4 -33.20 -18.28 -7.09
C LYS A 4 -33.02 -17.23 -8.19
N ARG A 5 -32.59 -16.02 -7.83
CA ARG A 5 -32.12 -15.03 -8.82
C ARG A 5 -31.01 -15.70 -9.63
N SER A 6 -31.27 -15.93 -10.92
CA SER A 6 -30.24 -16.40 -11.85
C SER A 6 -29.08 -15.41 -11.81
N LYS A 7 -27.84 -15.89 -11.53
CA LYS A 7 -26.63 -15.09 -11.69
C LYS A 7 -26.56 -14.64 -13.14
N SER A 8 -26.61 -13.34 -13.40
CA SER A 8 -26.56 -12.83 -14.77
C SER A 8 -25.09 -12.99 -15.27
N MET A 9 -24.88 -13.99 -16.11
CA MET A 9 -23.59 -14.18 -16.79
C MET A 9 -23.43 -13.13 -17.89
N PRO A 10 -22.22 -12.64 -18.15
CA PRO A 10 -21.91 -11.88 -19.35
C PRO A 10 -22.31 -12.66 -20.61
N ARG A 11 -22.64 -11.94 -21.70
CA ARG A 11 -22.97 -12.58 -22.97
C ARG A 11 -21.85 -13.48 -23.47
N ILE A 12 -22.20 -14.68 -23.86
CA ILE A 12 -21.29 -15.61 -24.57
C ILE A 12 -21.45 -15.33 -26.05
N VAL A 13 -20.35 -15.02 -26.73
CA VAL A 13 -20.37 -14.58 -28.13
C VAL A 13 -19.27 -15.29 -28.91
N PRO A 14 -19.33 -15.34 -30.27
CA PRO A 14 -18.24 -15.79 -31.11
C PRO A 14 -16.96 -14.95 -30.95
N ALA A 15 -15.82 -15.53 -31.32
CA ALA A 15 -14.51 -14.93 -31.13
C ALA A 15 -14.33 -13.56 -31.83
N ASP A 16 -14.90 -13.41 -33.03
CA ASP A 16 -14.85 -12.16 -33.80
C ASP A 16 -15.67 -11.03 -33.15
N GLU A 17 -16.86 -11.34 -32.60
CA GLU A 17 -17.65 -10.39 -31.83
C GLU A 17 -16.89 -10.00 -30.54
N TRP A 18 -16.29 -10.98 -29.85
CA TRP A 18 -15.46 -10.71 -28.67
C TRP A 18 -14.25 -9.81 -29.01
N GLN A 19 -13.53 -10.10 -30.10
CA GLN A 19 -12.42 -9.27 -30.56
C GLN A 19 -12.84 -7.84 -30.87
N THR A 20 -14.02 -7.65 -31.41
CA THR A 20 -14.58 -6.32 -31.70
C THR A 20 -14.84 -5.56 -30.39
N ALA A 21 -15.46 -6.20 -29.40
CA ALA A 21 -15.69 -5.61 -28.09
C ALA A 21 -14.36 -5.31 -27.36
N ARG A 22 -13.40 -6.24 -27.41
CA ARG A 22 -12.06 -6.07 -26.82
C ARG A 22 -11.29 -4.89 -27.45
N LYS A 23 -11.38 -4.69 -28.76
CA LYS A 23 -10.78 -3.51 -29.43
C LYS A 23 -11.37 -2.19 -28.93
N LYS A 24 -12.66 -2.12 -28.68
CA LYS A 24 -13.31 -0.93 -28.10
C LYS A 24 -12.82 -0.66 -26.68
N LEU A 25 -12.69 -1.69 -25.86
CA LEU A 25 -12.14 -1.58 -24.49
C LEU A 25 -10.67 -1.11 -24.53
N LEU A 26 -9.85 -1.66 -25.44
CA LEU A 26 -8.45 -1.30 -25.60
C LEU A 26 -8.23 0.21 -25.84
N VAL A 27 -9.16 0.88 -26.54
CA VAL A 27 -9.08 2.34 -26.73
C VAL A 27 -9.15 3.08 -25.39
N LYS A 28 -10.05 2.64 -24.49
CA LYS A 28 -10.19 3.21 -23.14
C LYS A 28 -8.96 2.91 -22.27
N GLU A 29 -8.43 1.68 -22.32
CA GLU A 29 -7.23 1.28 -21.58
C GLU A 29 -6.02 2.12 -22.00
N LYS A 30 -5.82 2.35 -23.30
CA LYS A 30 -4.77 3.23 -23.82
C LYS A 30 -4.96 4.69 -23.38
N ALA A 31 -6.19 5.18 -23.31
CA ALA A 31 -6.47 6.53 -22.79
C ALA A 31 -6.12 6.61 -21.30
N MET A 32 -6.47 5.61 -20.50
CA MET A 32 -6.12 5.54 -19.08
C MET A 32 -4.60 5.52 -18.88
N THR A 33 -3.86 4.72 -19.66
CA THR A 33 -2.39 4.69 -19.60
C THR A 33 -1.80 6.10 -19.81
N ARG A 34 -2.27 6.83 -20.84
CA ARG A 34 -1.81 8.21 -21.09
C ARG A 34 -2.15 9.16 -19.94
N SER A 35 -3.33 8.99 -19.33
CA SER A 35 -3.74 9.79 -18.16
C SER A 35 -2.84 9.52 -16.95
N LEU A 36 -2.47 8.25 -16.71
CA LEU A 36 -1.53 7.87 -15.66
C LEU A 36 -0.12 8.46 -15.90
N ASP A 37 0.35 8.46 -17.15
CA ASP A 37 1.63 9.07 -17.52
C ASP A 37 1.63 10.59 -17.27
N ALA A 38 0.54 11.27 -17.63
CA ALA A 38 0.36 12.70 -17.38
C ALA A 38 0.36 13.00 -15.88
N LEU A 39 -0.41 12.25 -15.08
CA LEU A 39 -0.45 12.37 -13.63
C LEU A 39 0.94 12.12 -12.99
N ALA A 40 1.69 11.13 -13.48
CA ALA A 40 3.05 10.89 -13.03
C ALA A 40 3.99 12.07 -13.35
N ALA A 41 3.79 12.71 -14.51
CA ALA A 41 4.52 13.92 -14.88
C ALA A 41 4.20 15.12 -13.98
N GLU A 42 2.95 15.26 -13.54
CA GLU A 42 2.55 16.28 -12.57
C GLU A 42 3.16 16.01 -11.20
N ARG A 43 3.13 14.76 -10.70
CA ARG A 43 3.78 14.37 -9.44
C ARG A 43 5.27 14.73 -9.42
N ARG A 44 5.99 14.55 -10.53
CA ARG A 44 7.41 14.95 -10.64
C ARG A 44 7.66 16.44 -10.54
N ARG A 45 6.62 17.27 -10.68
CA ARG A 45 6.68 18.74 -10.59
C ARG A 45 6.11 19.29 -9.29
N LEU A 46 5.62 18.44 -8.40
CA LEU A 46 5.12 18.89 -7.10
C LEU A 46 6.23 19.62 -6.33
N PRO A 47 5.92 20.74 -5.66
CA PRO A 47 6.85 21.36 -4.74
C PRO A 47 7.16 20.41 -3.59
N MET A 48 8.37 20.52 -3.03
CA MET A 48 8.85 19.66 -1.94
C MET A 48 8.88 20.44 -0.63
N VAL A 49 8.64 19.74 0.48
CA VAL A 49 8.70 20.30 1.83
C VAL A 49 10.03 19.89 2.48
N PRO A 50 10.86 20.83 2.98
CA PRO A 50 12.09 20.48 3.69
C PRO A 50 11.76 19.77 5.01
N ILE A 51 12.61 18.82 5.40
CA ILE A 51 12.56 18.08 6.66
C ILE A 51 13.74 18.48 7.50
N ASP A 52 13.56 19.47 8.37
CA ASP A 52 14.63 20.03 9.20
C ASP A 52 14.81 19.26 10.53
N LYS A 53 13.73 18.62 11.03
CA LYS A 53 13.76 17.80 12.24
C LYS A 53 14.54 16.51 11.99
N LYS A 54 15.43 16.18 12.91
CA LYS A 54 16.19 14.93 12.88
C LYS A 54 15.33 13.81 13.47
N TYR A 55 15.11 12.77 12.68
CA TYR A 55 14.42 11.55 13.11
C TYR A 55 15.41 10.40 13.21
N VAL A 56 15.28 9.63 14.30
CA VAL A 56 16.11 8.45 14.57
C VAL A 56 15.15 7.29 14.90
N PHE A 57 15.42 6.14 14.30
CA PHE A 57 14.63 4.92 14.42
C PHE A 57 15.45 3.81 15.04
N ASP A 58 14.77 2.79 15.58
CA ASP A 58 15.42 1.53 15.91
C ASP A 58 15.44 0.64 14.66
N GLY A 59 16.63 0.42 14.11
CA GLY A 59 16.90 -0.50 13.02
C GLY A 59 17.42 -1.86 13.51
N PRO A 60 17.51 -2.87 12.62
CA PRO A 60 17.95 -4.22 12.99
C PRO A 60 19.33 -4.26 13.64
N ASP A 61 20.23 -3.35 13.23
CA ASP A 61 21.64 -3.30 13.67
C ASP A 61 21.95 -2.08 14.58
N GLY A 62 20.92 -1.39 15.07
CA GLY A 62 21.04 -0.24 15.96
C GLY A 62 20.23 0.97 15.52
N LYS A 63 20.56 2.13 16.08
CA LYS A 63 19.91 3.40 15.73
C LYS A 63 20.26 3.84 14.31
N VAL A 64 19.26 4.22 13.53
CA VAL A 64 19.40 4.72 12.16
C VAL A 64 18.64 6.04 12.00
N SER A 65 19.24 7.01 11.32
CA SER A 65 18.57 8.28 11.02
C SER A 65 17.69 8.15 9.78
N LEU A 66 16.79 9.14 9.56
CA LEU A 66 16.02 9.22 8.31
C LEU A 66 16.95 9.28 7.08
N LEU A 67 18.14 9.90 7.20
CA LEU A 67 19.12 9.97 6.13
C LEU A 67 19.72 8.58 5.81
N ASP A 68 19.96 7.76 6.84
CA ASP A 68 20.53 6.42 6.66
C ASP A 68 19.55 5.48 5.94
N LEU A 69 18.23 5.70 6.08
CA LEU A 69 17.20 4.90 5.37
C LEU A 69 17.27 5.03 3.84
N PHE A 70 17.92 6.06 3.34
CA PHE A 70 18.19 6.19 1.90
C PHE A 70 19.26 5.20 1.41
N GLU A 71 20.05 4.60 2.29
CA GLU A 71 21.14 3.67 1.94
C GLU A 71 22.05 4.20 0.83
N GLY A 72 22.38 5.50 0.88
CA GLY A 72 23.18 6.17 -0.14
C GLY A 72 22.40 6.66 -1.37
N ARG A 73 21.20 6.20 -1.60
CA ARG A 73 20.35 6.57 -2.76
C ARG A 73 19.70 7.94 -2.57
N ARG A 74 19.24 8.58 -3.64
CA ARG A 74 18.64 9.91 -3.58
C ARG A 74 17.13 9.90 -3.29
N GLN A 75 16.45 8.78 -3.45
CA GLN A 75 15.01 8.68 -3.26
C GLN A 75 14.68 7.60 -2.21
N LEU A 76 13.67 7.86 -1.39
CA LEU A 76 13.18 6.93 -0.39
C LEU A 76 11.65 6.86 -0.47
N ILE A 77 11.13 5.66 -0.64
CA ILE A 77 9.72 5.33 -0.44
C ILE A 77 9.59 4.75 0.97
N LEU A 78 8.77 5.38 1.81
CA LEU A 78 8.58 4.96 3.19
C LEU A 78 7.10 4.64 3.40
N TYR A 79 6.80 3.38 3.75
CA TYR A 79 5.46 2.92 4.04
C TYR A 79 5.19 2.95 5.54
N HIS A 80 4.19 3.74 5.96
CA HIS A 80 3.71 3.79 7.34
C HIS A 80 2.78 2.61 7.58
N PHE A 81 3.32 1.58 8.18
CA PHE A 81 2.64 0.32 8.44
C PHE A 81 1.99 0.36 9.84
N MET A 82 0.69 0.15 9.91
CA MET A 82 -0.06 0.16 11.16
C MET A 82 0.28 -1.07 12.00
N PHE A 83 1.06 -0.85 13.02
CA PHE A 83 1.43 -1.84 14.02
C PHE A 83 1.81 -1.15 15.31
N SER A 84 0.90 -1.20 16.28
CA SER A 84 1.10 -0.62 17.59
C SER A 84 0.61 -1.57 18.67
N PRO A 85 1.41 -1.81 19.74
CA PRO A 85 0.96 -2.63 20.87
C PRO A 85 -0.12 -1.96 21.71
N VAL A 86 -0.37 -0.66 21.52
CA VAL A 86 -1.36 0.13 22.27
C VAL A 86 -2.63 0.41 21.46
N VAL A 87 -2.64 0.08 20.17
CA VAL A 87 -3.84 0.23 19.33
C VAL A 87 -4.66 -1.04 19.41
N SER A 88 -5.95 -0.90 19.68
CA SER A 88 -6.91 -2.01 19.69
C SER A 88 -6.91 -2.73 18.36
N GLY A 89 -6.95 -4.08 18.42
CA GLY A 89 -6.98 -4.95 17.25
C GLY A 89 -5.61 -5.47 16.78
N TRP A 90 -4.49 -4.78 17.06
CA TRP A 90 -3.16 -5.23 16.59
C TRP A 90 -2.06 -5.23 17.65
N PRO A 91 -2.30 -5.72 18.89
CA PRO A 91 -1.31 -5.64 19.97
C PRO A 91 -0.09 -6.54 19.75
N SER A 92 -0.23 -7.63 19.01
CA SER A 92 0.82 -8.64 18.80
C SER A 92 1.18 -8.92 17.34
N ALA A 93 0.44 -8.36 16.41
CA ALA A 93 0.63 -8.55 14.97
C ALA A 93 0.31 -7.25 14.21
N GLY A 94 0.84 -7.12 13.00
CA GLY A 94 0.55 -5.96 12.16
C GLY A 94 -0.84 -6.02 11.52
N CYS A 95 -1.36 -4.87 11.08
CA CYS A 95 -2.62 -4.74 10.34
C CYS A 95 -2.68 -5.69 9.12
N PRO A 96 -3.77 -6.44 8.91
CA PRO A 96 -3.91 -7.34 7.74
C PRO A 96 -3.79 -6.61 6.40
N GLY A 97 -4.47 -5.47 6.22
CA GLY A 97 -4.38 -4.69 4.99
C GLY A 97 -2.97 -4.15 4.70
N CYS A 98 -2.25 -3.69 5.73
CA CYS A 98 -0.84 -3.32 5.58
C CYS A 98 0.04 -4.53 5.25
N SER A 99 -0.28 -5.70 5.80
CA SER A 99 0.42 -6.95 5.48
C SER A 99 0.22 -7.33 4.02
N LEU A 100 -1.01 -7.26 3.52
CA LEU A 100 -1.34 -7.46 2.11
C LEU A 100 -0.54 -6.51 1.20
N VAL A 101 -0.34 -5.25 1.59
CA VAL A 101 0.50 -4.29 0.83
C VAL A 101 1.96 -4.75 0.80
N ILE A 102 2.53 -5.13 1.95
CA ILE A 102 3.95 -5.56 2.02
C ILE A 102 4.19 -6.86 1.27
N ASP A 103 3.25 -7.80 1.28
CA ASP A 103 3.32 -9.04 0.50
C ASP A 103 3.50 -8.81 -1.00
N GLN A 104 3.09 -7.66 -1.50
CA GLN A 104 3.14 -7.29 -2.91
C GLN A 104 4.37 -6.48 -3.30
N ILE A 105 5.22 -6.12 -2.34
CA ILE A 105 6.49 -5.43 -2.64
C ILE A 105 7.46 -6.43 -3.25
N GLY A 106 7.71 -6.24 -4.53
CA GLY A 106 8.62 -7.08 -5.30
C GLY A 106 10.09 -6.92 -4.91
N HIS A 107 10.97 -7.53 -5.67
CA HIS A 107 12.40 -7.49 -5.39
C HIS A 107 12.96 -6.06 -5.49
N LEU A 108 13.55 -5.55 -4.41
CA LEU A 108 13.98 -4.16 -4.27
C LEU A 108 15.10 -3.73 -5.23
N ALA A 109 15.84 -4.67 -5.81
CA ALA A 109 16.89 -4.36 -6.80
C ALA A 109 16.39 -3.50 -7.96
N HIS A 110 15.11 -3.65 -8.36
CA HIS A 110 14.53 -2.84 -9.42
C HIS A 110 14.38 -1.36 -9.01
N LEU A 111 14.03 -1.09 -7.75
CA LEU A 111 14.02 0.26 -7.20
C LEU A 111 15.43 0.79 -6.99
N HIS A 112 16.33 -0.04 -6.45
CA HIS A 112 17.73 0.31 -6.23
C HIS A 112 18.42 0.74 -7.54
N ALA A 113 18.17 0.04 -8.64
CA ALA A 113 18.67 0.39 -9.97
C ALA A 113 18.16 1.76 -10.49
N ARG A 114 17.16 2.34 -9.82
CA ARG A 114 16.61 3.68 -10.09
C ARG A 114 16.83 4.64 -8.93
N ASP A 115 17.92 4.43 -8.18
CA ASP A 115 18.36 5.32 -7.10
C ASP A 115 17.28 5.54 -6.03
N THR A 116 16.50 4.47 -5.72
CA THR A 116 15.33 4.52 -4.85
C THR A 116 15.42 3.40 -3.81
N SER A 117 15.30 3.75 -2.52
CA SER A 117 15.16 2.82 -1.40
C SER A 117 13.69 2.64 -1.03
N PHE A 118 13.37 1.52 -0.42
CA PHE A 118 12.05 1.25 0.17
C PHE A 118 12.24 0.77 1.61
N VAL A 119 11.44 1.32 2.54
CA VAL A 119 11.43 0.90 3.94
C VAL A 119 10.03 0.98 4.51
N ALA A 120 9.67 0.03 5.37
CA ALA A 120 8.49 0.14 6.23
C ALA A 120 8.86 0.77 7.57
N VAL A 121 7.93 1.53 8.18
CA VAL A 121 8.07 2.07 9.53
C VAL A 121 6.79 1.80 10.32
N SER A 122 6.94 1.48 11.61
CA SER A 122 5.82 1.32 12.55
C SER A 122 6.20 1.86 13.93
N ILE A 123 5.20 2.23 14.72
CA ILE A 123 5.40 2.60 16.12
C ILE A 123 5.54 1.38 17.07
N ALA A 124 5.45 0.16 16.56
CA ALA A 124 5.71 -1.03 17.36
C ALA A 124 7.18 -1.09 17.81
N PRO A 125 7.47 -1.62 19.00
CA PRO A 125 8.83 -1.93 19.41
C PRO A 125 9.52 -2.85 18.39
N LEU A 126 10.81 -2.66 18.17
CA LEU A 126 11.58 -3.41 17.17
C LEU A 126 11.49 -4.93 17.34
N ALA A 127 11.39 -5.42 18.59
CA ALA A 127 11.22 -6.86 18.87
C ALA A 127 9.93 -7.42 18.26
N ASN A 128 8.83 -6.67 18.36
CA ASN A 128 7.54 -7.05 17.76
C ASN A 128 7.63 -7.06 16.24
N ILE A 129 8.25 -6.02 15.66
CA ILE A 129 8.50 -5.95 14.21
C ILE A 129 9.31 -7.15 13.72
N LYS A 130 10.43 -7.48 14.38
CA LYS A 130 11.28 -8.64 14.03
C LYS A 130 10.48 -9.96 14.08
N LYS A 131 9.64 -10.16 15.12
CA LYS A 131 8.80 -11.34 15.25
C LYS A 131 7.79 -11.45 14.12
N HIS A 132 7.06 -10.35 13.83
CA HIS A 132 6.06 -10.33 12.77
C HIS A 132 6.69 -10.52 11.38
N LYS A 133 7.76 -9.79 11.08
CA LYS A 133 8.53 -9.93 9.85
C LYS A 133 9.01 -11.38 9.61
N LYS A 134 9.50 -12.04 10.67
CA LYS A 134 9.92 -13.45 10.60
C LYS A 134 8.74 -14.38 10.31
N ARG A 135 7.59 -14.19 10.99
CA ARG A 135 6.35 -14.95 10.73
C ARG A 135 5.92 -14.86 9.27
N MET A 136 5.94 -13.66 8.71
CA MET A 136 5.49 -13.37 7.35
C MET A 136 6.56 -13.67 6.27
N GLY A 137 7.76 -14.10 6.65
CA GLY A 137 8.84 -14.40 5.69
C GLY A 137 9.37 -13.19 4.91
N TRP A 138 9.15 -11.97 5.39
CA TRP A 138 9.50 -10.75 4.65
C TRP A 138 10.98 -10.40 4.74
N THR A 139 11.53 -9.92 3.60
CA THR A 139 12.88 -9.37 3.50
C THR A 139 12.90 -7.84 3.47
N VAL A 140 11.75 -7.19 3.24
CA VAL A 140 11.61 -5.74 3.19
C VAL A 140 12.24 -5.07 4.43
N PRO A 141 13.09 -4.04 4.27
CA PRO A 141 13.62 -3.27 5.40
C PRO A 141 12.48 -2.67 6.23
N TRP A 142 12.59 -2.79 7.55
CA TRP A 142 11.55 -2.29 8.45
C TRP A 142 12.19 -1.76 9.73
N VAL A 143 11.85 -0.53 10.11
CA VAL A 143 12.35 0.16 11.29
C VAL A 143 11.24 0.53 12.25
N SER A 144 11.59 0.69 13.53
CA SER A 144 10.67 1.14 14.58
C SER A 144 10.83 2.63 14.83
N SER A 145 9.73 3.35 14.82
CA SER A 145 9.63 4.74 15.32
C SER A 145 9.12 4.81 16.77
N PHE A 146 9.14 3.69 17.50
CA PHE A 146 8.67 3.63 18.87
C PHE A 146 9.38 4.67 19.75
N GLY A 147 8.59 5.42 20.55
CA GLY A 147 9.13 6.47 21.42
C GLY A 147 9.63 7.72 20.69
N THR A 148 9.30 7.89 19.40
CA THR A 148 9.63 9.10 18.63
C THR A 148 8.36 9.81 18.16
N ASP A 149 8.49 11.08 17.78
CA ASP A 149 7.37 11.86 17.22
C ASP A 149 7.14 11.61 15.71
N PHE A 150 7.91 10.75 15.06
CA PHE A 150 7.90 10.63 13.60
C PHE A 150 6.51 10.38 13.04
N ASN A 151 5.79 9.36 13.51
CA ASN A 151 4.45 9.05 13.02
C ASN A 151 3.45 10.17 13.29
N LYS A 152 3.57 10.87 14.43
CA LYS A 152 2.74 12.01 14.80
C LYS A 152 2.99 13.21 13.88
N ASP A 153 4.25 13.58 13.67
CA ASP A 153 4.64 14.71 12.82
C ASP A 153 4.22 14.50 11.35
N PHE A 154 4.14 13.24 10.91
CA PHE A 154 3.65 12.90 9.57
C PHE A 154 2.14 12.60 9.53
N GLY A 155 1.40 12.84 10.62
CA GLY A 155 -0.05 12.62 10.71
C GLY A 155 -0.44 11.15 10.59
N ARG A 156 0.44 10.23 11.00
CA ARG A 156 0.19 8.78 10.95
C ARG A 156 -0.16 8.19 12.31
N THR A 157 0.01 8.97 13.37
CA THR A 157 -0.55 8.70 14.69
C THR A 157 -1.31 9.95 15.14
N THR A 158 -2.56 9.80 15.46
CA THR A 158 -3.50 10.86 15.90
C THR A 158 -4.28 10.38 17.11
N GLU A 159 -5.12 11.24 17.68
CA GLU A 159 -6.13 10.78 18.64
C GLU A 159 -7.10 9.79 17.95
N PRO A 160 -7.56 8.75 18.63
CA PRO A 160 -8.60 7.86 18.13
C PRO A 160 -9.86 8.62 17.72
N THR A 161 -10.54 8.11 16.69
CA THR A 161 -11.82 8.64 16.20
C THR A 161 -12.77 7.49 15.93
N ASP A 162 -14.02 7.78 15.57
CA ASP A 162 -15.01 6.77 15.16
C ASP A 162 -14.58 5.94 13.95
N LYS A 163 -13.55 6.42 13.21
CA LYS A 163 -13.09 5.80 11.95
C LYS A 163 -11.77 5.03 12.07
N HIS A 164 -10.98 5.27 13.12
CA HIS A 164 -9.70 4.61 13.33
C HIS A 164 -9.25 4.71 14.80
N ASP A 165 -8.46 3.76 15.23
CA ASP A 165 -7.93 3.63 16.60
C ASP A 165 -6.67 4.48 16.84
N GLY A 166 -6.49 5.59 16.13
CA GLY A 166 -5.36 6.52 16.29
C GLY A 166 -4.13 6.21 15.45
N GLU A 167 -4.13 5.14 14.68
CA GLU A 167 -3.06 4.82 13.73
C GLU A 167 -3.58 4.81 12.29
N ILE A 168 -2.84 5.42 11.36
CA ILE A 168 -3.25 5.58 9.97
C ILE A 168 -2.09 5.16 9.06
N PHE A 169 -2.35 4.24 8.12
CA PHE A 169 -1.38 3.86 7.12
C PHE A 169 -1.17 4.96 6.06
N GLY A 170 -0.09 4.86 5.32
CA GLY A 170 0.19 5.76 4.20
C GLY A 170 1.56 5.51 3.62
N LEU A 171 1.84 6.21 2.53
CA LEU A 171 3.10 6.12 1.82
C LEU A 171 3.66 7.53 1.64
N SER A 172 4.81 7.78 2.25
CA SER A 172 5.60 9.01 2.06
C SER A 172 6.74 8.77 1.09
N VAL A 173 7.01 9.74 0.23
CA VAL A 173 8.18 9.71 -0.65
C VAL A 173 9.07 10.89 -0.31
N PHE A 174 10.36 10.60 -0.14
CA PHE A 174 11.38 11.59 0.17
C PHE A 174 12.43 11.64 -0.92
N PHE A 175 12.99 12.82 -1.09
CA PHE A 175 14.15 13.08 -1.93
C PHE A 175 15.25 13.70 -1.07
N ARG A 176 16.52 13.36 -1.34
CA ARG A 176 17.65 14.02 -0.70
C ARG A 176 18.57 14.70 -1.71
N ASP A 177 19.07 15.87 -1.31
CA ASP A 177 20.18 16.57 -1.96
C ASP A 177 21.32 16.70 -0.95
N GLY A 178 22.34 15.89 -1.10
CA GLY A 178 23.39 15.73 -0.10
C GLY A 178 22.81 15.23 1.23
N LYS A 179 22.89 16.06 2.28
CA LYS A 179 22.33 15.76 3.62
C LYS A 179 20.95 16.39 3.85
N ARG A 180 20.46 17.22 2.94
CA ARG A 180 19.12 17.84 3.04
C ARG A 180 18.07 16.86 2.55
N ILE A 181 16.99 16.72 3.33
CA ILE A 181 15.89 15.82 3.02
C ILE A 181 14.64 16.64 2.75
N TYR A 182 13.85 16.21 1.77
CA TYR A 182 12.60 16.83 1.38
C TYR A 182 11.52 15.76 1.25
N ARG A 183 10.30 16.06 1.71
CA ARG A 183 9.12 15.25 1.37
C ARG A 183 8.62 15.70 0.01
N SER A 184 8.61 14.79 -0.96
CA SER A 184 8.23 15.09 -2.35
C SER A 184 6.82 14.62 -2.69
N TYR A 185 6.29 13.61 -1.98
CA TYR A 185 4.95 13.09 -2.23
C TYR A 185 4.40 12.37 -1.00
N PHE A 186 3.09 12.29 -0.95
CA PHE A 186 2.37 11.48 0.05
C PHE A 186 1.06 10.95 -0.54
N THR A 187 0.65 9.75 -0.14
CA THR A 187 -0.67 9.19 -0.41
C THR A 187 -1.10 8.24 0.71
N ASP A 188 -2.40 8.10 0.89
CA ASP A 188 -3.04 7.13 1.79
C ASP A 188 -4.35 6.60 1.17
N GLY A 189 -5.13 5.86 1.95
CA GLY A 189 -6.37 5.27 1.48
C GLY A 189 -6.17 4.49 0.19
N ARG A 190 -7.09 4.60 -0.73
CA ARG A 190 -7.02 3.93 -2.03
C ARG A 190 -5.84 4.36 -2.92
N GLY A 191 -5.21 5.51 -2.63
CA GLY A 191 -3.99 5.91 -3.33
C GLY A 191 -2.82 4.93 -3.13
N VAL A 192 -2.82 4.15 -2.05
CA VAL A 192 -1.81 3.11 -1.79
C VAL A 192 -2.03 1.87 -2.66
N GLU A 193 -3.21 1.64 -3.22
CA GLU A 193 -3.49 0.53 -4.13
C GLU A 193 -2.57 0.53 -5.37
N ALA A 194 -2.03 1.71 -5.73
CA ALA A 194 -1.10 1.85 -6.84
C ALA A 194 0.20 1.04 -6.69
N ILE A 195 0.57 0.63 -5.46
CA ILE A 195 1.74 -0.20 -5.19
C ILE A 195 1.40 -1.68 -4.96
N GLY A 196 0.12 -2.04 -5.04
CA GLY A 196 -0.36 -3.40 -4.84
C GLY A 196 -0.89 -4.02 -6.13
N THR A 197 -0.31 -5.14 -6.55
CA THR A 197 -0.69 -5.83 -7.79
C THR A 197 -1.97 -6.65 -7.66
N VAL A 198 -2.35 -7.10 -6.46
CA VAL A 198 -3.53 -7.95 -6.25
C VAL A 198 -4.82 -7.25 -6.68
N TRP A 199 -4.97 -5.97 -6.37
CA TRP A 199 -6.16 -5.22 -6.78
C TRP A 199 -6.26 -5.11 -8.30
N GLN A 200 -5.13 -4.82 -8.97
CA GLN A 200 -5.07 -4.74 -10.43
C GLN A 200 -5.36 -6.09 -11.09
N LEU A 201 -4.86 -7.19 -10.50
CA LEU A 201 -5.13 -8.54 -11.01
C LEU A 201 -6.59 -8.92 -10.85
N LEU A 202 -7.21 -8.62 -9.71
CA LEU A 202 -8.63 -8.85 -9.47
C LEU A 202 -9.50 -8.04 -10.44
N ASP A 203 -9.16 -6.78 -10.69
CA ASP A 203 -9.87 -5.91 -11.65
C ASP A 203 -9.86 -6.46 -13.11
N LEU A 204 -8.96 -7.39 -13.44
CA LEU A 204 -8.94 -8.08 -14.72
C LEU A 204 -9.86 -9.31 -14.75
N THR A 205 -10.38 -9.75 -13.60
CA THR A 205 -11.21 -10.95 -13.51
C THR A 205 -12.70 -10.61 -13.65
N PRO A 206 -13.56 -11.57 -14.07
CA PRO A 206 -14.99 -11.33 -14.18
C PRO A 206 -15.66 -10.92 -12.87
N PHE A 207 -15.19 -11.41 -11.71
CA PHE A 207 -15.79 -11.07 -10.41
C PHE A 207 -15.25 -9.76 -9.82
N GLY A 208 -14.13 -9.22 -10.34
CA GLY A 208 -13.47 -8.06 -9.78
C GLY A 208 -12.94 -8.33 -8.35
N ARG A 209 -12.96 -7.32 -7.51
CA ARG A 209 -12.55 -7.41 -6.09
C ARG A 209 -13.63 -7.96 -5.19
N GLN A 210 -14.84 -8.12 -5.70
CA GLN A 210 -16.03 -8.62 -5.01
C GLN A 210 -16.44 -7.74 -3.81
N GLU A 211 -16.27 -6.44 -3.94
CA GLU A 211 -16.63 -5.46 -2.92
C GLU A 211 -17.89 -4.66 -3.32
N LYS A 212 -18.74 -4.31 -2.35
CA LYS A 212 -20.07 -3.69 -2.58
C LYS A 212 -20.05 -2.34 -3.32
N TRP A 213 -18.90 -1.68 -3.40
CA TRP A 213 -18.77 -0.42 -4.13
C TRP A 213 -18.57 -0.62 -5.64
N GLU A 214 -18.27 -1.84 -6.09
CA GLU A 214 -18.07 -2.15 -7.50
C GLU A 214 -19.42 -2.23 -8.24
N ASP A 215 -19.44 -1.73 -9.48
CA ASP A 215 -20.55 -1.94 -10.41
C ASP A 215 -20.46 -3.36 -10.98
N SER A 216 -21.10 -4.31 -10.31
CA SER A 216 -21.06 -5.72 -10.65
C SER A 216 -22.44 -6.23 -11.08
N PRO A 217 -22.50 -7.23 -11.98
CA PRO A 217 -23.76 -7.86 -12.36
C PRO A 217 -24.54 -8.41 -11.15
N ALA A 218 -25.86 -8.34 -11.22
CA ALA A 218 -26.73 -8.78 -10.12
C ALA A 218 -26.50 -10.26 -9.76
N GLY A 219 -26.35 -10.53 -8.46
CA GLY A 219 -26.17 -11.89 -7.91
C GLY A 219 -24.72 -12.38 -7.89
N TRP A 220 -23.76 -11.56 -8.29
CA TRP A 220 -22.34 -11.87 -8.10
C TRP A 220 -21.93 -11.66 -6.64
N PRO A 221 -20.90 -12.39 -6.15
CA PRO A 221 -20.47 -12.26 -4.76
C PRO A 221 -19.95 -10.85 -4.49
N GLN A 222 -20.37 -10.27 -3.37
CA GLN A 222 -19.90 -8.98 -2.91
C GLN A 222 -19.86 -8.96 -1.38
N THR A 223 -18.70 -8.59 -0.83
CA THR A 223 -18.46 -8.39 0.60
C THR A 223 -18.41 -6.89 0.94
N PRO A 224 -18.52 -6.50 2.20
CA PRO A 224 -18.15 -5.16 2.59
C PRO A 224 -16.71 -4.82 2.15
N PRO A 225 -16.41 -3.54 1.84
CA PRO A 225 -15.07 -3.13 1.44
C PRO A 225 -14.05 -3.45 2.52
N PHE A 226 -12.88 -3.96 2.10
CA PHE A 226 -11.71 -4.20 2.95
C PHE A 226 -11.85 -5.32 4.00
N GLU A 227 -12.98 -5.94 4.16
CA GLU A 227 -13.20 -6.99 5.17
C GLU A 227 -12.62 -8.36 4.79
N TRP A 228 -12.25 -8.57 3.52
CA TRP A 228 -11.65 -9.83 3.05
C TRP A 228 -10.13 -9.90 3.22
N TRP A 229 -9.52 -8.80 3.68
CA TRP A 229 -8.07 -8.71 3.83
C TRP A 229 -7.60 -9.42 5.10
N GLU A 230 -6.90 -10.52 4.92
CA GLU A 230 -6.23 -11.25 5.98
C GLU A 230 -4.70 -11.19 5.79
N ARG A 231 -3.95 -11.60 6.80
CA ARG A 231 -2.52 -11.89 6.59
C ARG A 231 -2.42 -13.16 5.75
N HIS A 232 -1.42 -13.27 4.87
CA HIS A 232 -1.37 -14.37 3.89
C HIS A 232 -1.36 -15.77 4.53
N ASP A 233 -0.97 -15.90 5.81
CA ASP A 233 -0.96 -17.13 6.57
C ASP A 233 -2.27 -17.41 7.35
N GLU A 234 -3.26 -16.54 7.26
CA GLU A 234 -4.55 -16.62 7.96
C GLU A 234 -5.74 -16.94 7.03
N TYR A 235 -5.56 -16.87 5.71
CA TYR A 235 -6.63 -17.29 4.80
C TYR A 235 -7.00 -18.76 4.98
N PRO A 236 -8.29 -19.13 4.91
CA PRO A 236 -8.72 -20.53 4.91
C PRO A 236 -8.02 -21.34 3.81
N LYS A 237 -7.56 -22.54 4.16
CA LYS A 237 -6.95 -23.50 3.21
C LYS A 237 -8.02 -24.25 2.46
#